data_545ceb53472632c0c8b0ddf6dad44466
#
_entry.id   545ceb53472632c0c8b0ddf6dad44466
#
_cell.length_a   1.000
_cell.length_b   1.000
_cell.length_c   1.000
_cell.angle_alpha   90.00
_cell.angle_beta   90.00
_cell.angle_gamma   90.00
#
_symmetry.space_group_name_H-M   'P 1'
#
loop_
_entity.id
_entity.type
_entity.pdbx_description
1 polymer ?
#
loop_
_entity_poly.entity_id
_entity_poly.type
_entity_poly.pdbx_seq_one_letter_code
_entity_poly.pdbx_strand_id
1 'polypeptide(L)'
;MHPPFPQPTVVRADHDDPDRPLVVLLHGRGSDETGIIGLSQHLPADHSYVAVRAPIPAGGGFAWFANRGIGRPVPESLDQTMAWFRDWLDPLAPVGRPVMLVGFSGGAAFAGGLLLADPSRFAGAAILYGTLPFEAGVPTTPGRLAGAPVFLAHGEADTVIPADLLHRTWDYLLGDSGADTYARKDPGGHAITSEAAAELADWIMKRS
;
A
#
# COMPACT_ATOMS: atom_id res chain seq x y z
N MET A 1 14.44 -12.43 -18.86
CA MET A 1 14.28 -11.00 -19.17
C MET A 1 14.76 -10.22 -17.95
N HIS A 2 15.68 -9.28 -18.07
CA HIS A 2 16.06 -8.45 -16.91
C HIS A 2 14.84 -7.58 -16.52
N PRO A 3 14.56 -7.40 -15.21
CA PRO A 3 13.50 -6.50 -14.79
C PRO A 3 13.77 -5.09 -15.36
N PRO A 4 12.72 -4.33 -15.74
CA PRO A 4 12.87 -3.02 -16.39
C PRO A 4 13.48 -1.95 -15.47
N PHE A 5 13.64 -2.25 -14.16
CA PHE A 5 14.15 -1.33 -13.15
C PHE A 5 15.30 -1.97 -12.37
N PRO A 6 16.23 -1.18 -11.80
CA PRO A 6 17.27 -1.67 -10.90
C PRO A 6 16.67 -2.25 -9.61
N GLN A 7 17.49 -2.93 -8.80
CA GLN A 7 17.06 -3.39 -7.48
C GLN A 7 16.52 -2.20 -6.65
N PRO A 8 15.46 -2.42 -5.85
CA PRO A 8 14.88 -1.37 -5.03
C PRO A 8 15.88 -0.74 -4.06
N THR A 9 15.88 0.59 -3.98
CA THR A 9 16.47 1.29 -2.85
C THR A 9 15.51 1.19 -1.67
N VAL A 10 16.03 0.81 -0.50
CA VAL A 10 15.22 0.60 0.69
C VAL A 10 15.86 1.25 1.93
N VAL A 11 15.01 1.64 2.88
CA VAL A 11 15.42 2.01 4.25
C VAL A 11 14.69 1.09 5.22
N ARG A 12 15.41 0.59 6.23
CA ARG A 12 14.86 -0.22 7.32
C ARG A 12 14.84 0.58 8.61
N ALA A 13 13.82 0.37 9.44
CA ALA A 13 13.79 1.01 10.76
C ALA A 13 14.84 0.43 11.69
N ASP A 14 15.02 -0.92 11.64
CA ASP A 14 15.98 -1.71 12.42
C ASP A 14 16.57 -2.82 11.54
N HIS A 15 17.32 -3.74 12.17
CA HIS A 15 17.76 -4.97 11.51
C HIS A 15 16.55 -5.80 11.10
N ASP A 16 16.56 -6.29 9.86
CA ASP A 16 15.55 -7.24 9.39
C ASP A 16 15.67 -8.55 10.18
N ASP A 17 14.61 -8.90 10.88
CA ASP A 17 14.48 -10.18 11.59
C ASP A 17 13.55 -11.08 10.76
N PRO A 18 14.05 -12.15 10.12
CA PRO A 18 13.25 -13.02 9.27
C PRO A 18 12.15 -13.78 10.03
N ASP A 19 12.28 -13.90 11.36
CA ASP A 19 11.28 -14.58 12.20
C ASP A 19 10.10 -13.66 12.58
N ARG A 20 10.20 -12.35 12.28
CA ARG A 20 9.13 -11.38 12.50
C ARG A 20 8.31 -11.14 11.24
N PRO A 21 7.01 -10.83 11.38
CA PRO A 21 6.21 -10.33 10.28
C PRO A 21 6.87 -9.09 9.64
N LEU A 22 6.79 -8.98 8.33
CA LEU A 22 7.34 -7.87 7.58
C LEU A 22 6.26 -6.86 7.21
N VAL A 23 6.45 -5.61 7.58
CA VAL A 23 5.62 -4.48 7.14
C VAL A 23 6.39 -3.68 6.09
N VAL A 24 5.83 -3.60 4.88
CA VAL A 24 6.40 -2.84 3.77
C VAL A 24 5.68 -1.51 3.62
N LEU A 25 6.42 -0.41 3.79
CA LEU A 25 5.92 0.95 3.72
C LEU A 25 6.12 1.51 2.31
N LEU A 26 5.05 2.02 1.71
CA LEU A 26 4.96 2.46 0.32
C LEU A 26 4.55 3.94 0.28
N HIS A 27 5.49 4.80 -0.11
CA HIS A 27 5.35 6.26 -0.08
C HIS A 27 4.38 6.81 -1.15
N GLY A 28 3.92 8.04 -0.96
CA GLY A 28 3.13 8.77 -1.94
C GLY A 28 3.95 9.22 -3.17
N ARG A 29 3.26 9.56 -4.27
CA ARG A 29 3.89 10.07 -5.48
C ARG A 29 4.67 11.35 -5.20
N GLY A 30 5.88 11.45 -5.72
CA GLY A 30 6.77 12.60 -5.53
C GLY A 30 7.55 12.60 -4.23
N SER A 31 7.40 11.55 -3.40
CA SER A 31 8.19 11.28 -2.19
C SER A 31 9.17 10.13 -2.44
N ASP A 32 9.75 9.59 -1.38
CA ASP A 32 10.67 8.47 -1.40
C ASP A 32 10.56 7.62 -0.11
N GLU A 33 11.42 6.62 0.03
CA GLU A 33 11.47 5.71 1.19
C GLU A 33 11.80 6.43 2.49
N THR A 34 12.58 7.54 2.43
CA THR A 34 12.95 8.30 3.64
C THR A 34 11.78 9.11 4.19
N GLY A 35 10.84 9.49 3.32
CA GLY A 35 9.63 10.22 3.70
C GLY A 35 8.58 9.37 4.42
N ILE A 36 8.59 8.05 4.23
CA ILE A 36 7.57 7.16 4.82
C ILE A 36 8.09 6.31 5.97
N ILE A 37 9.40 6.04 6.06
CA ILE A 37 9.94 5.15 7.10
C ILE A 37 9.63 5.63 8.52
N GLY A 38 9.52 6.95 8.74
CA GLY A 38 9.17 7.53 10.04
C GLY A 38 7.84 7.03 10.60
N LEU A 39 6.92 6.54 9.78
CA LEU A 39 5.66 5.95 10.24
C LEU A 39 5.90 4.74 11.14
N SER A 40 6.96 3.96 10.92
CA SER A 40 7.31 2.78 11.74
C SER A 40 7.45 3.08 13.23
N GLN A 41 7.81 4.32 13.60
CA GLN A 41 7.95 4.74 15.00
C GLN A 41 6.61 4.76 15.76
N HIS A 42 5.50 4.72 15.04
CA HIS A 42 4.14 4.72 15.59
C HIS A 42 3.45 3.36 15.47
N LEU A 43 4.16 2.35 14.95
CA LEU A 43 3.64 1.02 14.68
C LEU A 43 4.25 -0.01 15.66
N PRO A 44 3.71 -1.25 15.77
CA PRO A 44 4.17 -2.26 16.73
C PRO A 44 5.67 -2.58 16.62
N ALA A 45 6.37 -2.66 17.75
CA ALA A 45 7.82 -2.89 17.80
C ALA A 45 8.26 -4.34 17.51
N ASP A 46 7.34 -5.28 17.47
CA ASP A 46 7.57 -6.71 17.24
C ASP A 46 7.55 -7.13 15.76
N HIS A 47 7.51 -6.15 14.85
CA HIS A 47 7.55 -6.32 13.40
C HIS A 47 8.87 -5.81 12.81
N SER A 48 9.26 -6.35 11.64
CA SER A 48 10.31 -5.77 10.80
C SER A 48 9.69 -4.75 9.84
N TYR A 49 10.34 -3.59 9.69
CA TYR A 49 9.86 -2.51 8.82
C TYR A 49 10.85 -2.18 7.71
N VAL A 50 10.35 -2.11 6.49
CA VAL A 50 11.11 -1.66 5.32
C VAL A 50 10.29 -0.68 4.51
N ALA A 51 10.87 0.48 4.21
CA ALA A 51 10.33 1.42 3.24
C ALA A 51 11.06 1.25 1.91
N VAL A 52 10.30 1.21 0.83
CA VAL A 52 10.80 0.94 -0.53
C VAL A 52 10.65 2.20 -1.37
N ARG A 53 11.70 2.56 -2.12
CA ARG A 53 11.64 3.60 -3.14
C ARG A 53 10.95 3.09 -4.39
N ALA A 54 9.93 3.79 -4.85
CA ALA A 54 9.31 3.52 -6.13
C ALA A 54 10.31 3.72 -7.29
N PRO A 55 10.22 2.96 -8.40
CA PRO A 55 11.28 2.93 -9.40
C PRO A 55 11.25 4.06 -10.42
N ILE A 56 10.15 4.82 -10.54
CA ILE A 56 9.95 5.81 -11.60
C ILE A 56 10.19 7.22 -11.05
N PRO A 57 11.18 7.99 -11.53
CA PRO A 57 11.37 9.39 -11.13
C PRO A 57 10.14 10.25 -11.45
N ALA A 58 9.67 11.04 -10.47
CA ALA A 58 8.49 11.90 -10.63
C ALA A 58 8.48 13.06 -9.63
N GLY A 59 8.39 14.30 -10.10
CA GLY A 59 8.12 15.48 -9.27
C GLY A 59 9.13 15.76 -8.15
N GLY A 60 10.41 15.48 -8.37
CA GLY A 60 11.46 15.65 -7.36
C GLY A 60 11.65 14.45 -6.43
N GLY A 61 10.81 13.44 -6.53
CA GLY A 61 10.87 12.13 -5.88
C GLY A 61 10.54 11.02 -6.87
N PHE A 62 9.69 10.05 -6.45
CA PHE A 62 9.44 8.84 -7.21
C PHE A 62 7.94 8.48 -7.27
N ALA A 63 7.58 7.61 -8.21
CA ALA A 63 6.23 7.11 -8.42
C ALA A 63 6.23 5.61 -8.70
N TRP A 64 5.18 4.93 -8.27
CA TRP A 64 4.99 3.48 -8.44
C TRP A 64 4.56 3.10 -9.86
N PHE A 65 3.91 4.00 -10.55
CA PHE A 65 3.40 3.80 -11.91
C PHE A 65 3.25 5.13 -12.64
N ALA A 66 3.25 5.09 -13.96
CA ALA A 66 2.86 6.21 -14.79
C ALA A 66 1.34 6.44 -14.68
N ASN A 67 0.90 7.69 -14.63
CA ASN A 67 -0.49 8.09 -14.52
C ASN A 67 -0.96 8.88 -15.73
N ARG A 68 -2.21 8.64 -16.15
CA ARG A 68 -2.96 9.51 -17.09
C ARG A 68 -3.78 10.59 -16.36
N GLY A 69 -3.61 10.68 -15.05
CA GLY A 69 -4.34 11.53 -14.10
C GLY A 69 -4.41 10.85 -12.74
N ILE A 70 -4.80 11.56 -11.66
CA ILE A 70 -4.92 10.99 -10.31
C ILE A 70 -5.91 9.82 -10.36
N GLY A 71 -5.52 8.68 -9.80
CA GLY A 71 -6.32 7.45 -9.79
C GLY A 71 -6.48 6.74 -11.13
N ARG A 72 -5.73 7.15 -12.16
CA ARG A 72 -5.74 6.53 -13.50
C ARG A 72 -4.36 6.00 -13.87
N PRO A 73 -3.89 4.92 -13.26
CA PRO A 73 -2.62 4.30 -13.59
C PRO A 73 -2.61 3.83 -15.05
N VAL A 74 -1.45 3.88 -15.67
CA VAL A 74 -1.21 3.18 -16.92
C VAL A 74 -1.06 1.70 -16.61
N PRO A 75 -1.91 0.80 -17.12
CA PRO A 75 -1.94 -0.62 -16.73
C PRO A 75 -0.59 -1.32 -16.88
N GLU A 76 0.07 -1.13 -18.01
CA GLU A 76 1.35 -1.75 -18.34
C GLU A 76 2.46 -1.30 -17.35
N SER A 77 2.43 -0.02 -16.95
CA SER A 77 3.38 0.53 -15.98
C SER A 77 3.15 -0.03 -14.59
N LEU A 78 1.89 -0.16 -14.18
CA LEU A 78 1.53 -0.77 -12.89
C LEU A 78 1.96 -2.24 -12.84
N ASP A 79 1.65 -3.01 -13.88
CA ASP A 79 2.00 -4.44 -13.98
C ASP A 79 3.52 -4.65 -13.91
N GLN A 80 4.29 -3.89 -14.69
CA GLN A 80 5.76 -3.95 -14.67
C GLN A 80 6.34 -3.65 -13.30
N THR A 81 5.80 -2.65 -12.59
CA THR A 81 6.29 -2.28 -11.26
C THR A 81 5.88 -3.30 -10.21
N MET A 82 4.69 -3.88 -10.32
CA MET A 82 4.25 -4.97 -9.42
C MET A 82 5.10 -6.22 -9.61
N ALA A 83 5.47 -6.58 -10.84
CA ALA A 83 6.37 -7.69 -11.12
C ALA A 83 7.76 -7.43 -10.51
N TRP A 84 8.35 -6.26 -10.77
CA TRP A 84 9.63 -5.85 -10.18
C TRP A 84 9.63 -5.87 -8.65
N PHE A 85 8.55 -5.42 -8.02
CA PHE A 85 8.41 -5.42 -6.56
C PHE A 85 8.33 -6.85 -6.01
N ARG A 86 7.60 -7.76 -6.67
CA ARG A 86 7.51 -9.17 -6.26
C ARG A 86 8.84 -9.88 -6.40
N ASP A 87 9.57 -9.66 -7.50
CA ASP A 87 10.91 -10.24 -7.72
C ASP A 87 11.88 -9.88 -6.60
N TRP A 88 11.74 -8.67 -6.02
CA TRP A 88 12.50 -8.22 -4.86
C TRP A 88 11.97 -8.79 -3.54
N LEU A 89 10.65 -8.82 -3.36
CA LEU A 89 10.02 -9.21 -2.10
C LEU A 89 10.13 -10.70 -1.81
N ASP A 90 9.97 -11.55 -2.82
CA ASP A 90 9.87 -13.00 -2.63
C ASP A 90 11.12 -13.64 -2.01
N PRO A 91 12.36 -13.27 -2.38
CA PRO A 91 13.55 -13.73 -1.65
C PRO A 91 13.66 -13.17 -0.23
N LEU A 92 13.17 -11.94 0.01
CA LEU A 92 13.23 -11.28 1.33
C LEU A 92 12.21 -11.86 2.31
N ALA A 93 11.04 -12.21 1.81
CA ALA A 93 9.95 -12.76 2.60
C ALA A 93 9.38 -14.00 1.89
N PRO A 94 10.04 -15.17 2.02
CA PRO A 94 9.55 -16.41 1.43
C PRO A 94 8.16 -16.80 1.98
N VAL A 95 7.52 -17.73 1.29
CA VAL A 95 6.22 -18.26 1.71
C VAL A 95 6.29 -18.75 3.15
N GLY A 96 5.38 -18.25 4.00
CA GLY A 96 5.36 -18.53 5.44
C GLY A 96 5.75 -17.33 6.31
N ARG A 97 6.49 -16.35 5.79
CA ARG A 97 6.69 -15.07 6.47
C ARG A 97 5.51 -14.15 6.18
N PRO A 98 4.72 -13.70 7.18
CA PRO A 98 3.63 -12.78 6.97
C PRO A 98 4.15 -11.44 6.42
N VAL A 99 3.51 -10.92 5.36
CA VAL A 99 3.83 -9.61 4.78
C VAL A 99 2.60 -8.73 4.80
N MET A 100 2.72 -7.56 5.39
CA MET A 100 1.68 -6.53 5.40
C MET A 100 2.14 -5.32 4.57
N LEU A 101 1.26 -4.83 3.69
CA LEU A 101 1.52 -3.64 2.88
C LEU A 101 0.89 -2.42 3.56
N VAL A 102 1.63 -1.34 3.69
CA VAL A 102 1.11 -0.05 4.19
C VAL A 102 1.42 1.02 3.16
N GLY A 103 0.42 1.47 2.43
CA GLY A 103 0.58 2.43 1.36
C GLY A 103 -0.12 3.75 1.64
N PHE A 104 0.56 4.87 1.35
CA PHE A 104 0.02 6.22 1.40
C PHE A 104 -0.17 6.78 -0.01
N SER A 105 -1.33 7.36 -0.31
CA SER A 105 -1.60 8.07 -1.58
C SER A 105 -1.34 7.20 -2.82
N GLY A 106 -0.34 7.52 -3.64
CA GLY A 106 0.10 6.66 -4.75
C GLY A 106 0.58 5.28 -4.31
N GLY A 107 1.20 5.19 -3.11
CA GLY A 107 1.58 3.92 -2.49
C GLY A 107 0.38 3.08 -2.04
N ALA A 108 -0.74 3.74 -1.67
CA ALA A 108 -2.00 3.05 -1.37
C ALA A 108 -2.58 2.35 -2.62
N ALA A 109 -2.56 3.05 -3.76
CA ALA A 109 -2.99 2.44 -5.02
C ALA A 109 -2.10 1.27 -5.44
N PHE A 110 -0.80 1.37 -5.19
CA PHE A 110 0.15 0.29 -5.46
C PHE A 110 -0.05 -0.90 -4.52
N ALA A 111 -0.20 -0.67 -3.20
CA ALA A 111 -0.54 -1.70 -2.22
C ALA A 111 -1.84 -2.43 -2.57
N GLY A 112 -2.88 -1.65 -2.92
CA GLY A 112 -4.15 -2.19 -3.37
C GLY A 112 -4.04 -3.02 -4.65
N GLY A 113 -3.21 -2.58 -5.60
CA GLY A 113 -2.91 -3.32 -6.83
C GLY A 113 -2.27 -4.68 -6.56
N LEU A 114 -1.25 -4.71 -5.69
CA LEU A 114 -0.58 -5.95 -5.26
C LEU A 114 -1.56 -6.91 -4.56
N LEU A 115 -2.35 -6.40 -3.61
CA LEU A 115 -3.35 -7.20 -2.89
C LEU A 115 -4.42 -7.74 -3.85
N LEU A 116 -4.94 -6.91 -4.77
CA LEU A 116 -5.91 -7.34 -5.77
C LEU A 116 -5.34 -8.36 -6.77
N ALA A 117 -4.06 -8.27 -7.12
CA ALA A 117 -3.41 -9.22 -8.01
C ALA A 117 -3.23 -10.60 -7.36
N ASP A 118 -2.82 -10.64 -6.08
CA ASP A 118 -2.61 -11.87 -5.31
C ASP A 118 -2.97 -11.67 -3.83
N PRO A 119 -4.25 -11.82 -3.44
CA PRO A 119 -4.68 -11.65 -2.06
C PRO A 119 -4.04 -12.63 -1.07
N SER A 120 -3.71 -13.83 -1.53
CA SER A 120 -3.15 -14.89 -0.68
C SER A 120 -1.68 -14.65 -0.30
N ARG A 121 -0.98 -13.79 -1.03
CA ARG A 121 0.44 -13.48 -0.80
C ARG A 121 0.66 -12.59 0.44
N PHE A 122 -0.35 -11.83 0.84
CA PHE A 122 -0.24 -10.79 1.87
C PHE A 122 -1.10 -11.10 3.08
N ALA A 123 -0.56 -10.84 4.27
CA ALA A 123 -1.31 -10.92 5.53
C ALA A 123 -2.39 -9.81 5.62
N GLY A 124 -2.25 -8.76 4.82
CA GLY A 124 -3.21 -7.66 4.71
C GLY A 124 -2.60 -6.43 4.05
N ALA A 125 -3.44 -5.39 3.85
CA ALA A 125 -2.99 -4.11 3.34
C ALA A 125 -3.69 -2.93 4.00
N ALA A 126 -2.94 -1.85 4.25
CA ALA A 126 -3.46 -0.55 4.66
C ALA A 126 -3.46 0.40 3.44
N ILE A 127 -4.64 0.92 3.13
CA ILE A 127 -4.92 1.86 2.04
C ILE A 127 -5.16 3.24 2.67
N LEU A 128 -4.08 4.02 2.76
CA LEU A 128 -4.07 5.28 3.49
C LEU A 128 -4.19 6.47 2.52
N TYR A 129 -5.27 7.23 2.62
CA TYR A 129 -5.52 8.49 1.88
C TYR A 129 -5.26 8.33 0.38
N GLY A 130 -5.78 7.26 -0.20
CA GLY A 130 -5.60 6.91 -1.60
C GLY A 130 -6.81 6.16 -2.15
N THR A 131 -6.68 5.68 -3.38
CA THR A 131 -7.71 4.92 -4.10
C THR A 131 -7.14 3.60 -4.59
N LEU A 132 -7.99 2.60 -4.81
CA LEU A 132 -7.61 1.41 -5.55
C LEU A 132 -7.34 1.72 -7.02
N PRO A 133 -6.46 0.97 -7.71
CA PRO A 133 -6.12 1.20 -9.11
C PRO A 133 -7.20 0.59 -10.03
N PHE A 134 -8.41 1.13 -9.97
CA PHE A 134 -9.51 0.71 -10.83
C PHE A 134 -9.14 0.88 -12.32
N GLU A 135 -9.63 0.00 -13.18
CA GLU A 135 -9.39 0.05 -14.63
C GLU A 135 -7.91 -0.03 -15.06
N ALA A 136 -7.05 -0.49 -14.15
CA ALA A 136 -5.60 -0.61 -14.37
C ALA A 136 -5.13 -2.06 -14.58
N GLY A 137 -6.01 -2.95 -15.03
CA GLY A 137 -5.67 -4.35 -15.35
C GLY A 137 -5.69 -5.30 -14.15
N VAL A 138 -5.88 -4.80 -12.91
CA VAL A 138 -6.05 -5.67 -11.74
C VAL A 138 -7.52 -6.06 -11.55
N PRO A 139 -7.82 -7.29 -11.06
CA PRO A 139 -9.18 -7.74 -10.89
C PRO A 139 -9.87 -7.02 -9.73
N THR A 140 -11.00 -6.37 -9.99
CA THR A 140 -11.88 -5.72 -8.99
C THR A 140 -13.28 -6.34 -9.00
N THR A 141 -13.35 -7.65 -9.21
CA THR A 141 -14.63 -8.38 -9.22
C THR A 141 -15.19 -8.56 -7.81
N PRO A 142 -16.51 -8.74 -7.65
CA PRO A 142 -17.09 -9.10 -6.35
C PRO A 142 -16.43 -10.32 -5.73
N GLY A 143 -16.18 -10.28 -4.41
CA GLY A 143 -15.52 -11.34 -3.66
C GLY A 143 -14.02 -11.49 -3.90
N ARG A 144 -13.39 -10.62 -4.69
CA ARG A 144 -11.94 -10.74 -5.01
C ARG A 144 -11.04 -10.78 -3.79
N LEU A 145 -11.41 -10.08 -2.73
CA LEU A 145 -10.65 -9.98 -1.49
C LEU A 145 -11.31 -10.75 -0.33
N ALA A 146 -12.08 -11.79 -0.62
CA ALA A 146 -12.83 -12.53 0.38
C ALA A 146 -11.97 -12.92 1.59
N GLY A 147 -12.27 -12.34 2.77
CA GLY A 147 -11.55 -12.56 4.02
C GLY A 147 -10.17 -11.90 4.13
N ALA A 148 -9.69 -11.21 3.10
CA ALA A 148 -8.41 -10.49 3.18
C ALA A 148 -8.52 -9.30 4.13
N PRO A 149 -7.60 -9.13 5.13
CA PRO A 149 -7.62 -7.99 6.02
C PRO A 149 -7.25 -6.70 5.31
N VAL A 150 -8.08 -5.66 5.44
CA VAL A 150 -7.81 -4.33 4.87
C VAL A 150 -8.05 -3.26 5.93
N PHE A 151 -7.09 -2.34 6.06
CA PHE A 151 -7.27 -1.08 6.78
C PHE A 151 -7.47 0.04 5.76
N LEU A 152 -8.54 0.81 5.89
CA LEU A 152 -8.87 1.92 4.99
C LEU A 152 -8.96 3.22 5.77
N ALA A 153 -8.20 4.24 5.38
CA ALA A 153 -8.31 5.59 5.94
C ALA A 153 -8.48 6.65 4.86
N HIS A 154 -9.40 7.56 5.07
CA HIS A 154 -9.65 8.74 4.23
C HIS A 154 -9.65 10.02 5.03
N GLY A 155 -9.25 11.16 4.39
CA GLY A 155 -9.57 12.51 4.86
C GLY A 155 -10.89 13.02 4.26
N GLU A 156 -11.83 13.48 5.08
CA GLU A 156 -13.10 14.05 4.61
C GLU A 156 -12.91 15.36 3.84
N ALA A 157 -11.84 16.09 4.16
CA ALA A 157 -11.42 17.31 3.47
C ALA A 157 -10.27 17.05 2.46
N ASP A 158 -10.08 15.81 2.00
CA ASP A 158 -9.06 15.49 0.98
C ASP A 158 -9.46 16.12 -0.35
N THR A 159 -8.61 17.02 -0.83
CA THR A 159 -8.75 17.71 -2.13
C THR A 159 -7.77 17.21 -3.18
N VAL A 160 -6.91 16.25 -2.83
CA VAL A 160 -5.92 15.64 -3.73
C VAL A 160 -6.52 14.49 -4.50
N ILE A 161 -7.17 13.56 -3.79
CA ILE A 161 -7.82 12.42 -4.45
C ILE A 161 -9.26 12.82 -4.83
N PRO A 162 -9.68 12.62 -6.09
CA PRO A 162 -11.06 12.86 -6.49
C PRO A 162 -12.07 12.13 -5.60
N ALA A 163 -13.12 12.83 -5.17
CA ALA A 163 -14.10 12.32 -4.22
C ALA A 163 -14.82 11.05 -4.74
N ASP A 164 -15.09 10.96 -6.04
CA ASP A 164 -15.69 9.80 -6.68
C ASP A 164 -14.80 8.55 -6.57
N LEU A 165 -13.48 8.71 -6.64
CA LEU A 165 -12.53 7.61 -6.46
C LEU A 165 -12.43 7.19 -4.99
N LEU A 166 -12.48 8.13 -4.04
CA LEU A 166 -12.54 7.82 -2.62
C LEU A 166 -13.83 7.04 -2.30
N HIS A 167 -14.97 7.49 -2.79
CA HIS A 167 -16.26 6.81 -2.61
C HIS A 167 -16.24 5.41 -3.24
N ARG A 168 -15.77 5.28 -4.48
CA ARG A 168 -15.65 3.97 -5.15
C ARG A 168 -14.77 2.99 -4.39
N THR A 169 -13.66 3.46 -3.83
CA THR A 169 -12.76 2.64 -3.00
C THR A 169 -13.45 2.20 -1.72
N TRP A 170 -14.15 3.12 -1.07
CA TRP A 170 -14.90 2.88 0.16
C TRP A 170 -15.99 1.83 -0.05
N ASP A 171 -16.84 2.04 -1.06
CA ASP A 171 -17.96 1.16 -1.35
C ASP A 171 -17.50 -0.25 -1.76
N TYR A 172 -16.45 -0.33 -2.57
CA TYR A 172 -15.89 -1.62 -2.98
C TYR A 172 -15.29 -2.39 -1.80
N LEU A 173 -14.47 -1.75 -0.96
CA LEU A 173 -13.80 -2.43 0.15
C LEU A 173 -14.75 -2.83 1.29
N LEU A 174 -15.79 -2.03 1.55
CA LEU A 174 -16.79 -2.35 2.59
C LEU A 174 -17.92 -3.27 2.10
N GLY A 175 -18.08 -3.41 0.79
CA GLY A 175 -19.16 -4.16 0.17
C GLY A 175 -18.68 -5.28 -0.74
N ASP A 176 -18.53 -4.97 -2.02
CA ASP A 176 -18.35 -5.96 -3.08
C ASP A 176 -17.08 -6.80 -2.98
N SER A 177 -16.00 -6.26 -2.42
CA SER A 177 -14.70 -6.96 -2.37
C SER A 177 -14.70 -8.24 -1.53
N GLY A 178 -15.56 -8.31 -0.50
CA GLY A 178 -15.58 -9.38 0.50
C GLY A 178 -14.40 -9.31 1.50
N ALA A 179 -13.64 -8.21 1.52
CA ALA A 179 -12.55 -8.00 2.47
C ALA A 179 -13.03 -7.88 3.92
N ASP A 180 -12.20 -8.31 4.88
CA ASP A 180 -12.35 -7.93 6.30
C ASP A 180 -11.79 -6.52 6.50
N THR A 181 -12.64 -5.52 6.25
CA THR A 181 -12.23 -4.12 6.21
C THR A 181 -12.50 -3.40 7.51
N TYR A 182 -11.44 -2.86 8.13
CA TYR A 182 -11.54 -1.80 9.13
C TYR A 182 -11.40 -0.45 8.42
N ALA A 183 -12.43 0.40 8.52
CA ALA A 183 -12.46 1.67 7.80
C ALA A 183 -12.67 2.86 8.73
N ARG A 184 -11.96 3.96 8.48
CA ARG A 184 -12.08 5.22 9.20
C ARG A 184 -12.08 6.43 8.27
N LYS A 185 -12.71 7.52 8.74
CA LYS A 185 -12.61 8.84 8.12
C LYS A 185 -12.05 9.84 9.13
N ASP A 186 -11.14 10.68 8.65
CA ASP A 186 -10.57 11.79 9.42
C ASP A 186 -11.21 13.11 8.94
N PRO A 187 -11.43 14.10 9.82
CA PRO A 187 -11.94 15.39 9.39
C PRO A 187 -10.92 16.22 8.58
N GLY A 188 -9.64 15.77 8.57
CA GLY A 188 -8.53 16.43 7.86
C GLY A 188 -8.50 16.15 6.36
N GLY A 189 -7.41 16.63 5.72
CA GLY A 189 -7.15 16.47 4.29
C GLY A 189 -6.26 15.26 3.96
N HIS A 190 -5.36 15.44 2.99
CA HIS A 190 -4.48 14.40 2.43
C HIS A 190 -3.22 14.17 3.28
N ALA A 191 -3.37 13.67 4.49
CA ALA A 191 -2.26 13.38 5.41
C ALA A 191 -2.63 12.28 6.41
N ILE A 192 -1.65 11.47 6.82
CA ILE A 192 -1.83 10.48 7.89
C ILE A 192 -1.91 11.24 9.23
N THR A 193 -3.02 11.10 9.94
CA THR A 193 -3.19 11.70 11.27
C THR A 193 -2.58 10.81 12.35
N SER A 194 -2.31 11.39 13.54
CA SER A 194 -1.83 10.63 14.69
C SER A 194 -2.80 9.54 15.10
N GLU A 195 -4.10 9.85 15.03
CA GLU A 195 -5.19 8.92 15.34
C GLU A 195 -5.25 7.78 14.32
N ALA A 196 -5.07 8.09 13.01
CA ALA A 196 -5.00 7.05 11.97
C ALA A 196 -3.79 6.13 12.18
N ALA A 197 -2.63 6.68 12.55
CA ALA A 197 -1.44 5.90 12.83
C ALA A 197 -1.63 4.99 14.07
N ALA A 198 -2.26 5.49 15.14
CA ALA A 198 -2.54 4.71 16.34
C ALA A 198 -3.52 3.55 16.07
N GLU A 199 -4.62 3.81 15.34
CA GLU A 199 -5.58 2.76 14.97
C GLU A 199 -4.97 1.75 13.99
N LEU A 200 -4.10 2.18 13.07
CA LEU A 200 -3.33 1.29 12.22
C LEU A 200 -2.42 0.36 13.04
N ALA A 201 -1.75 0.89 14.07
CA ALA A 201 -0.93 0.09 14.96
C ALA A 201 -1.74 -1.00 15.67
N ASP A 202 -2.89 -0.63 16.23
CA ASP A 202 -3.82 -1.58 16.87
C ASP A 202 -4.35 -2.62 15.89
N TRP A 203 -4.60 -2.21 14.65
CA TRP A 203 -5.09 -3.10 13.59
C TRP A 203 -4.01 -4.11 13.16
N ILE A 204 -2.74 -3.69 13.04
CA ILE A 204 -1.60 -4.56 12.74
C ILE A 204 -1.41 -5.59 13.87
N MET A 205 -1.37 -5.18 15.15
CA MET A 205 -1.19 -6.08 16.29
C MET A 205 -2.24 -7.21 16.36
N LYS A 206 -3.46 -6.95 15.93
CA LYS A 206 -4.54 -7.96 15.96
C LYS A 206 -4.45 -8.99 14.83
N ARG A 207 -3.51 -8.83 13.88
CA ARG A 207 -3.37 -9.64 12.66
C ARG A 207 -1.98 -10.26 12.47
N SER A 208 -1.17 -10.16 13.49
CA SER A 208 0.20 -10.71 13.56
C SER A 208 0.20 -12.11 14.12
#